data_c986e2129640b5071583d435855cc1eb
#
_entry.id   c986e2129640b5071583d435855cc1eb
#
_cell.length_a   1.000
_cell.length_b   1.000
_cell.length_c   1.000
_cell.angle_alpha   90.00
_cell.angle_beta   90.00
_cell.angle_gamma   90.00
#
_symmetry.space_group_name_H-M   'P 1'
#
loop_
_entity.id
_entity.type
_entity.pdbx_description
1 polymer ?
#
loop_
_entity_poly.entity_id
_entity_poly.type
_entity_poly.pdbx_seq_one_letter_code
_entity_poly.pdbx_strand_id
1 'polypeptide(L)'
;MGRYSGVKGGLRWVLDIMSMDRVEICMHGDAAAWSMFQDVTARHPRLKVSIGSYGPSLVRLSGWDGGYLRGGEFADARRKARRAEKAGYTVQPISAERYRGEMLEIHRSTPARQGIPMKLDVLTEEGVARAFADRQGNGVFDAGGRLRGYMLWIDAGEVIVLRGVMGHADFLRDGIMYLLFSETIRQAIEKGERGGAAWLEYTWHHRQGDGMRRFKQELGFRPYRVAWRWRQE
;
A
#
# COMPACT_ATOMS: atom_id res chain seq x y z
N MET A 1 -0.08 20.09 0.15
CA MET A 1 -0.13 20.83 -1.13
C MET A 1 1.15 21.66 -1.26
N GLY A 2 2.27 21.05 -1.70
CA GLY A 2 3.52 21.80 -1.77
C GLY A 2 4.48 21.09 -2.71
N ARG A 3 5.00 21.62 -3.68
CA ARG A 3 6.05 21.47 -4.69
C ARG A 3 5.62 21.73 -6.13
N TYR A 4 4.32 21.70 -6.46
CA TYR A 4 3.83 21.86 -7.84
C TYR A 4 2.82 23.01 -7.99
N SER A 5 2.89 24.03 -7.15
CA SER A 5 2.09 25.24 -7.32
C SER A 5 2.80 26.21 -8.28
N GLY A 6 2.20 26.48 -9.43
CA GLY A 6 2.71 27.37 -10.46
C GLY A 6 3.23 26.64 -11.71
N VAL A 7 3.47 27.41 -12.80
CA VAL A 7 3.90 26.89 -14.11
C VAL A 7 5.20 26.06 -14.02
N LYS A 8 6.16 26.48 -13.18
CA LYS A 8 7.41 25.73 -12.94
C LYS A 8 7.16 24.39 -12.25
N GLY A 9 6.17 24.31 -11.36
CA GLY A 9 5.77 23.06 -10.71
C GLY A 9 5.11 22.07 -11.67
N GLY A 10 4.29 22.57 -12.60
CA GLY A 10 3.64 21.76 -13.63
C GLY A 10 4.64 21.13 -14.60
N LEU A 11 5.62 21.91 -15.08
CA LEU A 11 6.65 21.40 -15.98
C LEU A 11 7.52 20.31 -15.32
N ARG A 12 7.91 20.52 -14.06
CA ARG A 12 8.67 19.54 -13.28
C ARG A 12 7.88 18.24 -13.10
N TRP A 13 6.59 18.33 -12.79
CA TRP A 13 5.72 17.15 -12.68
C TRP A 13 5.63 16.35 -14.00
N VAL A 14 5.54 17.04 -15.14
CA VAL A 14 5.57 16.38 -16.47
C VAL A 14 6.90 15.67 -16.69
N LEU A 15 8.03 16.31 -16.40
CA LEU A 15 9.36 15.70 -16.52
C LEU A 15 9.50 14.47 -15.59
N ASP A 16 9.04 14.59 -14.34
CA ASP A 16 9.05 13.47 -13.40
C ASP A 16 8.22 12.29 -13.92
N ILE A 17 7.05 12.54 -14.52
CA ILE A 17 6.24 11.49 -15.16
C ILE A 17 6.97 10.88 -16.35
N MET A 18 7.57 11.69 -17.22
CA MET A 18 8.25 11.19 -18.41
C MET A 18 9.48 10.33 -18.07
N SER A 19 10.13 10.59 -16.94
CA SER A 19 11.28 9.82 -16.46
C SER A 19 10.92 8.49 -15.78
N MET A 20 9.62 8.24 -15.51
CA MET A 20 9.20 6.99 -14.88
C MET A 20 9.28 5.82 -15.85
N ASP A 21 9.73 4.67 -15.35
CA ASP A 21 9.67 3.42 -16.09
C ASP A 21 8.24 3.09 -16.49
N ARG A 22 8.08 2.51 -17.66
CA ARG A 22 6.78 2.05 -18.17
C ARG A 22 6.66 0.56 -17.97
N VAL A 23 5.50 0.14 -17.42
CA VAL A 23 5.14 -1.26 -17.26
C VAL A 23 3.72 -1.50 -17.77
N GLU A 24 3.46 -2.71 -18.21
CA GLU A 24 2.12 -3.19 -18.52
C GLU A 24 1.73 -4.18 -17.43
N ILE A 25 0.49 -4.05 -16.89
CA ILE A 25 -0.04 -4.91 -15.84
C ILE A 25 -1.40 -5.42 -16.29
N CYS A 26 -1.53 -6.72 -16.33
CA CYS A 26 -2.77 -7.40 -16.67
C CYS A 26 -3.55 -7.75 -15.40
N MET A 27 -4.69 -7.11 -15.22
CA MET A 27 -5.63 -7.38 -14.12
C MET A 27 -6.69 -8.38 -14.55
N HIS A 28 -7.08 -9.24 -13.63
CA HIS A 28 -8.23 -10.16 -13.75
C HIS A 28 -8.68 -10.57 -12.35
N GLY A 29 -9.82 -11.22 -12.22
CA GLY A 29 -10.33 -11.71 -10.96
C GLY A 29 -11.80 -11.34 -10.74
N ASP A 30 -12.19 -11.19 -9.48
CA ASP A 30 -13.55 -10.98 -9.04
C ASP A 30 -14.10 -9.55 -9.27
N ALA A 31 -15.30 -9.29 -8.76
CA ALA A 31 -15.94 -7.97 -8.84
C ALA A 31 -15.14 -6.85 -8.16
N ALA A 32 -14.37 -7.16 -7.10
CA ALA A 32 -13.53 -6.18 -6.43
C ALA A 32 -12.32 -5.80 -7.30
N ALA A 33 -11.69 -6.79 -7.97
CA ALA A 33 -10.62 -6.56 -8.94
C ALA A 33 -11.12 -5.76 -10.15
N TRP A 34 -12.33 -6.05 -10.64
CA TRP A 34 -12.97 -5.29 -11.72
C TRP A 34 -13.23 -3.84 -11.33
N SER A 35 -13.81 -3.60 -10.15
CA SER A 35 -14.00 -2.24 -9.63
C SER A 35 -12.67 -1.48 -9.54
N MET A 36 -11.62 -2.18 -9.11
CA MET A 36 -10.27 -1.61 -9.07
C MET A 36 -9.75 -1.22 -10.44
N PHE A 37 -9.91 -2.08 -11.44
CA PHE A 37 -9.53 -1.80 -12.81
C PHE A 37 -10.25 -0.55 -13.34
N GLN A 38 -11.56 -0.44 -13.09
CA GLN A 38 -12.33 0.75 -13.46
C GLN A 38 -11.79 2.03 -12.79
N ASP A 39 -11.46 1.97 -11.50
CA ASP A 39 -10.92 3.12 -10.75
C ASP A 39 -9.56 3.58 -11.31
N VAL A 40 -8.63 2.66 -11.57
CA VAL A 40 -7.29 3.01 -12.07
C VAL A 40 -7.29 3.44 -13.54
N THR A 41 -8.28 3.00 -14.32
CA THR A 41 -8.44 3.38 -15.74
C THR A 41 -9.39 4.54 -15.95
N ALA A 42 -10.09 5.01 -14.90
CA ALA A 42 -10.99 6.15 -14.98
C ALA A 42 -10.30 7.38 -15.57
N ARG A 43 -10.93 7.98 -16.59
CA ARG A 43 -10.37 9.14 -17.26
C ARG A 43 -10.74 10.43 -16.55
N HIS A 44 -9.78 11.31 -16.41
CA HIS A 44 -10.03 12.65 -15.93
C HIS A 44 -11.03 13.38 -16.88
N PRO A 45 -12.13 13.95 -16.37
CA PRO A 45 -13.21 14.47 -17.21
C PRO A 45 -12.76 15.53 -18.23
N ARG A 46 -11.79 16.37 -17.88
CA ARG A 46 -11.26 17.43 -18.75
C ARG A 46 -10.05 16.98 -19.57
N LEU A 47 -9.09 16.29 -18.96
CA LEU A 47 -7.82 15.94 -19.60
C LEU A 47 -7.90 14.66 -20.43
N LYS A 48 -8.98 13.87 -20.27
CA LYS A 48 -9.21 12.58 -20.97
C LYS A 48 -8.10 11.53 -20.80
N VAL A 49 -7.18 11.76 -19.84
CA VAL A 49 -6.10 10.83 -19.49
C VAL A 49 -6.48 10.04 -18.25
N SER A 50 -6.07 8.78 -18.17
CA SER A 50 -6.21 7.97 -16.96
C SER A 50 -5.18 8.42 -15.93
N ILE A 51 -5.65 9.07 -14.86
CA ILE A 51 -4.76 9.50 -13.79
C ILE A 51 -4.13 8.27 -13.09
N GLY A 52 -4.87 7.15 -13.01
CA GLY A 52 -4.41 5.89 -12.45
C GLY A 52 -3.18 5.29 -13.13
N SER A 53 -2.87 5.74 -14.35
CA SER A 53 -1.72 5.28 -15.11
C SER A 53 -0.41 6.00 -14.78
N TYR A 54 -0.43 7.09 -14.02
CA TYR A 54 0.76 7.93 -13.80
C TYR A 54 1.12 8.04 -12.33
N GLY A 55 2.20 7.36 -11.93
CA GLY A 55 2.78 7.44 -10.61
C GLY A 55 2.14 6.56 -9.53
N PRO A 56 1.44 5.44 -9.84
CA PRO A 56 1.20 4.44 -8.80
C PRO A 56 2.55 3.98 -8.23
N SER A 57 2.59 3.75 -6.92
CA SER A 57 3.78 3.21 -6.27
C SER A 57 3.73 1.71 -6.31
N LEU A 58 4.65 1.10 -7.02
CA LEU A 58 4.75 -0.35 -7.16
C LEU A 58 6.05 -0.88 -6.56
N VAL A 59 6.00 -2.06 -5.97
CA VAL A 59 7.16 -2.89 -5.70
C VAL A 59 7.05 -4.17 -6.52
N ARG A 60 8.15 -4.55 -7.16
CA ARG A 60 8.22 -5.80 -7.92
C ARG A 60 8.31 -6.96 -6.95
N LEU A 61 7.59 -8.05 -7.23
CA LEU A 61 7.58 -9.27 -6.42
C LEU A 61 8.55 -10.34 -6.95
N SER A 62 9.48 -9.95 -7.84
CA SER A 62 10.52 -10.82 -8.41
C SER A 62 11.82 -10.03 -8.61
N GLY A 63 12.94 -10.75 -8.86
CA GLY A 63 14.23 -10.11 -9.15
C GLY A 63 14.92 -9.52 -7.92
N TRP A 64 14.67 -10.06 -6.73
CA TRP A 64 15.35 -9.71 -5.50
C TRP A 64 16.56 -10.64 -5.27
N ASP A 65 17.63 -10.42 -6.04
CA ASP A 65 18.85 -11.20 -5.93
C ASP A 65 19.41 -11.16 -4.51
N GLY A 66 19.45 -12.33 -3.87
CA GLY A 66 19.90 -12.50 -2.49
C GLY A 66 18.89 -12.10 -1.42
N GLY A 67 17.61 -11.82 -1.78
CA GLY A 67 16.48 -11.61 -0.87
C GLY A 67 15.98 -10.18 -0.78
N TYR A 68 14.69 -10.07 -0.43
CA TYR A 68 13.99 -8.79 -0.29
C TYR A 68 14.64 -7.89 0.76
N LEU A 69 14.75 -6.61 0.44
CA LEU A 69 15.41 -5.57 1.22
C LEU A 69 16.92 -5.81 1.46
N ARG A 70 17.60 -6.63 0.68
CA ARG A 70 19.07 -6.74 0.73
C ARG A 70 19.68 -5.48 0.06
N GLY A 71 20.72 -4.96 0.66
CA GLY A 71 21.41 -3.74 0.17
C GLY A 71 21.45 -2.64 1.23
N GLY A 72 22.37 -1.68 1.06
CA GLY A 72 22.58 -0.56 1.98
C GLY A 72 21.40 0.40 2.03
N GLU A 73 20.75 0.61 0.88
CA GLU A 73 19.58 1.49 0.71
C GLU A 73 18.38 1.07 1.55
N PHE A 74 18.30 -0.21 1.92
CA PHE A 74 17.20 -0.76 2.72
C PHE A 74 17.58 -0.94 4.22
N ALA A 75 18.77 -0.50 4.63
CA ALA A 75 19.26 -0.72 5.99
C ALA A 75 18.32 -0.15 7.06
N ASP A 76 17.75 1.03 6.82
CA ASP A 76 16.81 1.68 7.73
C ASP A 76 15.50 0.90 7.87
N ALA A 77 14.93 0.39 6.78
CA ALA A 77 13.72 -0.43 6.83
C ALA A 77 13.97 -1.71 7.64
N ARG A 78 15.07 -2.42 7.35
CA ARG A 78 15.46 -3.64 8.09
C ARG A 78 15.65 -3.37 9.58
N ARG A 79 16.35 -2.28 9.93
CA ARG A 79 16.59 -1.89 11.32
C ARG A 79 15.29 -1.62 12.07
N LYS A 80 14.34 -0.90 11.42
CA LYS A 80 13.04 -0.58 12.02
C LYS A 80 12.17 -1.82 12.16
N ALA A 81 12.11 -2.70 11.15
CA ALA A 81 11.40 -3.97 11.23
C ALA A 81 11.94 -4.87 12.36
N ARG A 82 13.27 -5.08 12.41
CA ARG A 82 13.91 -5.86 13.49
C ARG A 82 13.68 -5.28 14.89
N ARG A 83 13.56 -3.96 15.01
CA ARG A 83 13.23 -3.33 16.29
C ARG A 83 11.83 -3.73 16.75
N ALA A 84 10.85 -3.74 15.85
CA ALA A 84 9.50 -4.21 16.15
C ALA A 84 9.49 -5.70 16.52
N GLU A 85 10.19 -6.56 15.77
CA GLU A 85 10.32 -7.98 16.10
C GLU A 85 10.93 -8.21 17.50
N LYS A 86 12.00 -7.49 17.83
CA LYS A 86 12.64 -7.57 19.15
C LYS A 86 11.75 -7.06 20.28
N ALA A 87 10.80 -6.18 20.00
CA ALA A 87 9.79 -5.72 20.93
C ALA A 87 8.59 -6.69 21.07
N GLY A 88 8.66 -7.85 20.39
CA GLY A 88 7.65 -8.92 20.51
C GLY A 88 6.47 -8.77 19.54
N TYR A 89 6.55 -7.86 18.57
CA TYR A 89 5.53 -7.76 17.52
C TYR A 89 5.63 -8.91 16.53
N THR A 90 4.48 -9.45 16.11
CA THR A 90 4.37 -10.52 15.12
C THR A 90 3.41 -10.13 14.00
N VAL A 91 3.58 -10.69 12.81
CA VAL A 91 2.67 -10.49 11.68
C VAL A 91 1.90 -11.78 11.41
N GLN A 92 0.58 -11.67 11.29
CA GLN A 92 -0.30 -12.82 11.07
C GLN A 92 -1.40 -12.44 10.06
N PRO A 93 -1.94 -13.44 9.32
CA PRO A 93 -3.10 -13.22 8.46
C PRO A 93 -4.31 -12.76 9.28
N ILE A 94 -5.07 -11.83 8.70
CA ILE A 94 -6.34 -11.34 9.28
C ILE A 94 -7.44 -11.29 8.22
N SER A 95 -8.69 -11.37 8.69
CA SER A 95 -9.86 -10.92 7.95
C SER A 95 -10.41 -9.65 8.61
N ALA A 96 -10.88 -8.71 7.80
CA ALA A 96 -11.44 -7.45 8.31
C ALA A 96 -12.67 -7.69 9.22
N GLU A 97 -13.47 -8.70 8.91
CA GLU A 97 -14.66 -9.06 9.69
C GLU A 97 -14.29 -9.44 11.13
N ARG A 98 -13.30 -10.31 11.30
CA ARG A 98 -12.89 -10.80 12.63
C ARG A 98 -12.30 -9.69 13.52
N TYR A 99 -11.56 -8.75 12.93
CA TYR A 99 -10.79 -7.74 13.65
C TYR A 99 -11.38 -6.32 13.57
N ARG A 100 -12.66 -6.18 13.17
CA ARG A 100 -13.30 -4.87 12.96
C ARG A 100 -13.25 -3.95 14.18
N GLY A 101 -13.43 -4.49 15.39
CA GLY A 101 -13.36 -3.71 16.62
C GLY A 101 -11.98 -3.11 16.86
N GLU A 102 -10.93 -3.92 16.72
CA GLU A 102 -9.53 -3.48 16.88
C GLU A 102 -9.10 -2.54 15.74
N MET A 103 -9.59 -2.77 14.50
CA MET A 103 -9.41 -1.82 13.39
C MET A 103 -10.05 -0.47 13.71
N LEU A 104 -11.23 -0.46 14.34
CA LEU A 104 -11.88 0.76 14.80
C LEU A 104 -11.05 1.48 15.89
N GLU A 105 -10.46 0.75 16.84
CA GLU A 105 -9.54 1.33 17.83
C GLU A 105 -8.34 2.00 17.13
N ILE A 106 -7.75 1.34 16.12
CA ILE A 106 -6.66 1.89 15.33
C ILE A 106 -7.09 3.18 14.63
N HIS A 107 -8.29 3.22 14.04
CA HIS A 107 -8.82 4.42 13.39
C HIS A 107 -9.01 5.57 14.38
N ARG A 108 -9.50 5.27 15.59
CA ARG A 108 -9.73 6.26 16.66
C ARG A 108 -8.45 6.74 17.32
N SER A 109 -7.33 6.04 17.15
CA SER A 109 -6.04 6.42 17.71
C SER A 109 -5.46 7.72 17.15
N THR A 110 -6.00 8.21 16.04
CA THR A 110 -5.58 9.49 15.44
C THR A 110 -6.77 10.25 14.85
N PRO A 111 -6.90 11.56 15.14
CA PRO A 111 -7.97 12.39 14.55
C PRO A 111 -7.75 12.70 13.07
N ALA A 112 -6.53 12.56 12.58
CA ALA A 112 -6.18 12.86 11.20
C ALA A 112 -5.05 11.96 10.71
N ARG A 113 -5.09 11.60 9.43
CA ARG A 113 -4.07 10.82 8.75
C ARG A 113 -3.48 11.63 7.60
N GLN A 114 -2.15 11.80 7.59
CA GLN A 114 -1.45 12.59 6.56
C GLN A 114 -2.03 13.99 6.37
N GLY A 115 -2.47 14.63 7.47
CA GLY A 115 -3.09 15.94 7.44
C GLY A 115 -4.55 15.98 6.97
N ILE A 116 -5.17 14.83 6.71
CA ILE A 116 -6.58 14.70 6.33
C ILE A 116 -7.35 14.14 7.52
N PRO A 117 -8.42 14.81 7.99
CA PRO A 117 -9.28 14.28 9.05
C PRO A 117 -9.79 12.87 8.71
N MET A 118 -9.89 12.03 9.73
CA MET A 118 -10.49 10.70 9.56
C MET A 118 -11.95 10.85 9.13
N LYS A 119 -12.35 10.04 8.15
CA LYS A 119 -13.74 10.03 7.69
C LYS A 119 -14.62 9.44 8.78
N LEU A 120 -15.78 10.06 9.01
CA LEU A 120 -16.72 9.62 10.05
C LEU A 120 -17.26 8.20 9.80
N ASP A 121 -17.38 7.80 8.55
CA ASP A 121 -17.88 6.48 8.15
C ASP A 121 -16.97 5.33 8.59
N VAL A 122 -15.66 5.55 8.75
CA VAL A 122 -14.72 4.53 9.26
C VAL A 122 -14.45 4.65 10.77
N LEU A 123 -15.18 5.51 11.46
CA LEU A 123 -15.10 5.67 12.92
C LEU A 123 -16.23 4.93 13.67
N THR A 124 -16.96 4.05 12.96
CA THR A 124 -17.96 3.12 13.50
C THR A 124 -17.64 1.70 13.06
N GLU A 125 -18.10 0.68 13.81
CA GLU A 125 -17.89 -0.73 13.43
C GLU A 125 -18.59 -1.07 12.11
N GLU A 126 -19.81 -0.56 11.88
CA GLU A 126 -20.55 -0.75 10.64
C GLU A 126 -19.83 -0.11 9.46
N GLY A 127 -19.21 1.06 9.68
CA GLY A 127 -18.44 1.74 8.66
C GLY A 127 -17.16 0.99 8.30
N VAL A 128 -16.44 0.46 9.28
CA VAL A 128 -15.28 -0.42 9.06
C VAL A 128 -15.71 -1.68 8.33
N ALA A 129 -16.78 -2.35 8.78
CA ALA A 129 -17.30 -3.54 8.13
C ALA A 129 -17.67 -3.29 6.66
N ARG A 130 -18.35 -2.18 6.36
CA ARG A 130 -18.72 -1.81 5.00
C ARG A 130 -17.52 -1.47 4.11
N ALA A 131 -16.55 -0.71 4.65
CA ALA A 131 -15.37 -0.28 3.89
C ALA A 131 -14.44 -1.43 3.52
N PHE A 132 -14.44 -2.50 4.32
CA PHE A 132 -13.49 -3.60 4.21
C PHE A 132 -14.15 -4.99 4.18
N ALA A 133 -15.43 -5.08 3.79
CA ALA A 133 -16.14 -6.35 3.63
C ALA A 133 -15.32 -7.34 2.80
N ASP A 134 -15.29 -8.58 3.23
CA ASP A 134 -14.65 -9.74 2.57
C ASP A 134 -13.17 -9.59 2.26
N ARG A 135 -12.48 -8.59 2.85
CA ARG A 135 -11.07 -8.38 2.63
C ARG A 135 -10.20 -9.17 3.60
N GLN A 136 -9.20 -9.77 3.00
CA GLN A 136 -8.13 -10.45 3.70
C GLN A 136 -6.88 -9.56 3.71
N GLY A 137 -5.97 -9.86 4.62
CA GLY A 137 -4.73 -9.13 4.74
C GLY A 137 -3.84 -9.67 5.84
N ASN A 138 -2.88 -8.86 6.24
CA ASN A 138 -2.02 -9.11 7.39
C ASN A 138 -2.23 -8.05 8.46
N GLY A 139 -2.13 -8.48 9.72
CA GLY A 139 -2.10 -7.63 10.90
C GLY A 139 -0.80 -7.76 11.64
N VAL A 140 -0.34 -6.68 12.26
CA VAL A 140 0.76 -6.71 13.21
C VAL A 140 0.20 -6.67 14.63
N PHE A 141 0.60 -7.65 15.43
CA PHE A 141 0.13 -7.89 16.79
C PHE A 141 1.23 -7.61 17.79
N ASP A 142 0.88 -7.05 18.96
CA ASP A 142 1.80 -6.94 20.09
C ASP A 142 1.95 -8.29 20.82
N ALA A 143 2.83 -8.33 21.82
CA ALA A 143 3.08 -9.53 22.63
C ALA A 143 1.84 -10.00 23.43
N GLY A 144 0.84 -9.14 23.64
CA GLY A 144 -0.46 -9.47 24.25
C GLY A 144 -1.48 -10.00 23.25
N GLY A 145 -1.12 -10.16 21.95
CA GLY A 145 -2.01 -10.64 20.91
C GLY A 145 -3.02 -9.60 20.41
N ARG A 146 -2.84 -8.31 20.70
CA ARG A 146 -3.73 -7.24 20.22
C ARG A 146 -3.24 -6.68 18.90
N LEU A 147 -4.17 -6.43 17.98
CA LEU A 147 -3.88 -5.83 16.67
C LEU A 147 -3.42 -4.37 16.83
N ARG A 148 -2.23 -4.03 16.31
CA ARG A 148 -1.65 -2.67 16.37
C ARG A 148 -1.50 -2.01 15.02
N GLY A 149 -1.72 -2.75 13.95
CA GLY A 149 -1.75 -2.24 12.59
C GLY A 149 -2.20 -3.31 11.63
N TYR A 150 -2.69 -2.91 10.49
CA TYR A 150 -3.19 -3.83 9.48
C TYR A 150 -2.91 -3.35 8.07
N MET A 151 -2.94 -4.30 7.16
CA MET A 151 -2.83 -4.12 5.71
C MET A 151 -3.80 -5.07 5.03
N LEU A 152 -4.76 -4.52 4.31
CA LEU A 152 -5.75 -5.27 3.53
C LEU A 152 -5.53 -5.03 2.05
N TRP A 153 -5.87 -6.01 1.22
CA TRP A 153 -5.63 -5.93 -0.22
C TRP A 153 -6.74 -6.57 -1.06
N ILE A 154 -6.64 -6.34 -2.36
CA ILE A 154 -7.38 -7.02 -3.41
C ILE A 154 -6.35 -7.71 -4.30
N ASP A 155 -6.52 -9.00 -4.53
CA ASP A 155 -5.80 -9.74 -5.56
C ASP A 155 -6.44 -9.43 -6.91
N ALA A 156 -5.66 -8.90 -7.85
CA ALA A 156 -6.16 -8.49 -9.16
C ALA A 156 -5.23 -8.99 -10.29
N GLY A 157 -5.02 -10.29 -10.33
CA GLY A 157 -4.18 -10.94 -11.33
C GLY A 157 -2.68 -10.66 -11.12
N GLU A 158 -2.05 -9.95 -12.04
CA GLU A 158 -0.62 -9.65 -11.94
C GLU A 158 -0.27 -8.63 -10.84
N VAL A 159 -1.27 -8.04 -10.15
CA VAL A 159 -1.04 -7.05 -9.10
C VAL A 159 -1.88 -7.31 -7.85
N ILE A 160 -1.23 -7.20 -6.69
CA ILE A 160 -1.88 -7.08 -5.38
C ILE A 160 -2.05 -5.60 -5.09
N VAL A 161 -3.28 -5.15 -4.85
CA VAL A 161 -3.59 -3.72 -4.63
C VAL A 161 -3.95 -3.47 -3.17
N LEU A 162 -3.12 -2.72 -2.45
CA LEU A 162 -3.38 -2.38 -1.04
C LEU A 162 -4.52 -1.37 -0.93
N ARG A 163 -5.55 -1.71 -0.13
CA ARG A 163 -6.78 -0.91 0.02
C ARG A 163 -7.12 -0.48 1.42
N GLY A 164 -6.49 -1.03 2.41
CA GLY A 164 -6.61 -0.61 3.79
C GLY A 164 -5.29 -0.80 4.49
N VAL A 165 -4.62 0.28 4.83
CA VAL A 165 -3.33 0.21 5.54
C VAL A 165 -3.35 1.23 6.66
N MET A 166 -3.28 0.78 7.90
CA MET A 166 -3.23 1.66 9.05
C MET A 166 -2.49 1.05 10.22
N GLY A 167 -1.78 1.87 10.99
CA GLY A 167 -1.17 1.53 12.25
C GLY A 167 -1.69 2.43 13.36
N HIS A 168 -1.81 1.89 14.57
CA HIS A 168 -2.18 2.63 15.77
C HIS A 168 -1.15 3.71 16.08
N ALA A 169 -1.58 4.94 16.30
CA ALA A 169 -0.71 6.11 16.41
C ALA A 169 0.41 5.95 17.43
N ASP A 170 0.10 5.39 18.59
CA ASP A 170 1.06 5.25 19.72
C ASP A 170 2.20 4.27 19.43
N PHE A 171 1.97 3.29 18.54
CA PHE A 171 2.92 2.21 18.22
C PHE A 171 3.69 2.41 16.91
N LEU A 172 3.40 3.47 16.15
CA LEU A 172 4.09 3.73 14.89
C LEU A 172 5.61 3.89 15.06
N ARG A 173 6.03 4.47 16.18
CA ARG A 173 7.46 4.69 16.50
C ARG A 173 8.23 3.40 16.73
N ASP A 174 7.56 2.31 17.08
CA ASP A 174 8.19 1.00 17.28
C ASP A 174 8.62 0.33 15.99
N GLY A 175 8.14 0.84 14.85
CA GLY A 175 8.48 0.31 13.53
C GLY A 175 7.49 -0.75 13.03
N ILE A 176 6.31 -0.87 13.66
CA ILE A 176 5.29 -1.89 13.35
C ILE A 176 4.92 -1.89 11.87
N MET A 177 4.82 -0.72 11.23
CA MET A 177 4.49 -0.66 9.81
C MET A 177 5.63 -1.15 8.90
N TYR A 178 6.89 -0.97 9.30
CA TYR A 178 8.02 -1.55 8.58
C TYR A 178 8.02 -3.08 8.66
N LEU A 179 7.74 -3.62 9.86
CA LEU A 179 7.60 -5.06 10.05
C LEU A 179 6.44 -5.61 9.20
N LEU A 180 5.25 -4.99 9.30
CA LEU A 180 4.06 -5.42 8.57
C LEU A 180 4.30 -5.43 7.05
N PHE A 181 4.85 -4.35 6.49
CA PHE A 181 5.13 -4.27 5.05
C PHE A 181 6.21 -5.25 4.63
N SER A 182 7.33 -5.32 5.37
CA SER A 182 8.44 -6.20 5.01
C SER A 182 8.01 -7.65 4.99
N GLU A 183 7.24 -8.08 5.98
CA GLU A 183 6.76 -9.45 6.09
C GLU A 183 5.72 -9.78 5.02
N THR A 184 4.76 -8.86 4.78
CA THR A 184 3.74 -9.05 3.74
C THR A 184 4.35 -9.11 2.35
N ILE A 185 5.32 -8.24 2.03
CA ILE A 185 5.98 -8.24 0.73
C ILE A 185 6.81 -9.52 0.56
N ARG A 186 7.51 -9.98 1.61
CA ARG A 186 8.26 -11.24 1.58
C ARG A 186 7.34 -12.42 1.27
N GLN A 187 6.20 -12.52 1.96
CA GLN A 187 5.20 -13.55 1.69
C GLN A 187 4.63 -13.46 0.27
N ALA A 188 4.40 -12.25 -0.24
CA ALA A 188 3.93 -12.04 -1.61
C ALA A 188 4.98 -12.46 -2.66
N ILE A 189 6.27 -12.22 -2.40
CA ILE A 189 7.38 -12.69 -3.26
C ILE A 189 7.40 -14.21 -3.30
N GLU A 190 7.38 -14.88 -2.15
CA GLU A 190 7.36 -16.33 -2.04
C GLU A 190 6.15 -16.95 -2.77
N LYS A 191 4.99 -16.31 -2.70
CA LYS A 191 3.79 -16.70 -3.43
C LYS A 191 3.92 -16.41 -4.93
N GLY A 192 4.53 -15.28 -5.30
CA GLY A 192 4.75 -14.85 -6.69
C GLY A 192 5.67 -15.82 -7.46
N GLU A 193 6.70 -16.35 -6.82
CA GLU A 193 7.59 -17.36 -7.38
C GLU A 193 6.85 -18.65 -7.80
N ARG A 194 5.67 -18.90 -7.24
CA ARG A 194 4.79 -20.03 -7.55
C ARG A 194 3.66 -19.69 -8.55
N GLY A 195 3.80 -18.61 -9.32
CA GLY A 195 2.80 -18.17 -10.29
C GLY A 195 1.77 -17.16 -9.78
N GLY A 196 2.10 -16.45 -8.69
CA GLY A 196 1.26 -15.37 -8.15
C GLY A 196 1.47 -14.03 -8.85
N ALA A 197 1.03 -12.94 -8.18
CA ALA A 197 1.18 -11.58 -8.68
C ALA A 197 2.65 -11.18 -8.90
N ALA A 198 2.90 -10.38 -9.92
CA ALA A 198 4.23 -9.84 -10.22
C ALA A 198 4.50 -8.50 -9.49
N TRP A 199 3.44 -7.83 -9.04
CA TRP A 199 3.50 -6.49 -8.48
C TRP A 199 2.65 -6.36 -7.22
N LEU A 200 3.10 -5.48 -6.30
CA LEU A 200 2.27 -4.98 -5.21
C LEU A 200 2.17 -3.46 -5.31
N GLU A 201 0.94 -2.95 -5.35
CA GLU A 201 0.62 -1.53 -5.47
C GLU A 201 0.25 -0.93 -4.12
N TYR A 202 0.85 0.23 -3.79
CA TYR A 202 0.48 1.01 -2.64
C TYR A 202 0.28 2.47 -2.99
N THR A 203 -0.92 2.82 -3.43
CA THR A 203 -1.35 4.20 -3.69
C THR A 203 -0.39 5.07 -4.54
N TRP A 204 -0.68 6.36 -4.66
CA TRP A 204 0.08 7.30 -5.48
C TRP A 204 1.42 7.71 -4.83
N HIS A 205 2.45 7.91 -5.65
CA HIS A 205 3.76 8.39 -5.19
C HIS A 205 3.78 9.90 -4.93
N HIS A 206 3.19 10.69 -5.85
CA HIS A 206 3.35 12.15 -5.86
C HIS A 206 2.34 12.92 -5.01
N ARG A 207 1.25 12.32 -4.59
CA ARG A 207 0.19 12.96 -3.79
C ARG A 207 0.41 12.89 -2.28
N GLN A 208 1.60 12.45 -1.85
CA GLN A 208 1.89 12.17 -0.44
C GLN A 208 3.03 13.04 0.07
N GLY A 209 3.03 13.29 1.38
CA GLY A 209 4.11 14.01 2.05
C GLY A 209 5.45 13.28 1.98
N ASP A 210 6.55 14.01 2.26
CA ASP A 210 7.93 13.51 2.15
C ASP A 210 8.17 12.25 3.00
N GLY A 211 7.60 12.20 4.20
CA GLY A 211 7.71 11.03 5.09
C GLY A 211 7.15 9.75 4.49
N MET A 212 5.98 9.82 3.82
CA MET A 212 5.38 8.66 3.18
C MET A 212 6.16 8.25 1.92
N ARG A 213 6.67 9.21 1.15
CA ARG A 213 7.55 8.90 0.01
C ARG A 213 8.80 8.17 0.45
N ARG A 214 9.46 8.68 1.50
CA ARG A 214 10.63 8.04 2.09
C ARG A 214 10.32 6.64 2.60
N PHE A 215 9.22 6.47 3.35
CA PHE A 215 8.76 5.16 3.82
C PHE A 215 8.60 4.14 2.66
N LYS A 216 7.96 4.56 1.57
CA LYS A 216 7.80 3.73 0.39
C LYS A 216 9.12 3.36 -0.27
N GLN A 217 10.02 4.33 -0.44
CA GLN A 217 11.33 4.12 -1.03
C GLN A 217 12.18 3.15 -0.19
N GLU A 218 12.17 3.31 1.14
CA GLU A 218 12.84 2.41 2.09
C GLU A 218 12.31 0.96 2.01
N LEU A 219 11.09 0.75 1.47
CA LEU A 219 10.46 -0.55 1.23
C LEU A 219 10.51 -0.98 -0.25
N GLY A 220 11.29 -0.33 -1.08
CA GLY A 220 11.48 -0.69 -2.49
C GLY A 220 10.37 -0.24 -3.45
N PHE A 221 9.38 0.51 -2.98
CA PHE A 221 8.36 1.07 -3.86
C PHE A 221 8.92 2.20 -4.72
N ARG A 222 8.58 2.16 -6.01
CA ARG A 222 8.93 3.21 -6.98
C ARG A 222 7.70 3.64 -7.75
N PRO A 223 7.66 4.88 -8.29
CA PRO A 223 6.60 5.31 -9.19
C PRO A 223 6.79 4.75 -10.60
N TYR A 224 5.69 4.36 -11.23
CA TYR A 224 5.68 3.85 -12.60
C TYR A 224 4.64 4.55 -13.47
N ARG A 225 4.82 4.48 -14.79
CA ARG A 225 3.75 4.65 -15.77
C ARG A 225 3.17 3.29 -16.07
N VAL A 226 1.89 3.09 -15.81
CA VAL A 226 1.26 1.79 -15.94
C VAL A 226 0.26 1.79 -17.09
N ALA A 227 0.40 0.84 -18.01
CA ALA A 227 -0.63 0.48 -18.97
C ALA A 227 -1.47 -0.65 -18.37
N TRP A 228 -2.64 -0.30 -17.83
CA TRP A 228 -3.55 -1.27 -17.25
C TRP A 228 -4.30 -2.02 -18.36
N ARG A 229 -4.34 -3.35 -18.26
CA ARG A 229 -5.12 -4.23 -19.12
C ARG A 229 -6.09 -5.04 -18.27
N TRP A 230 -7.20 -5.42 -18.86
CA TRP A 230 -8.12 -6.38 -18.25
C TRP A 230 -8.16 -7.64 -19.10
N ARG A 231 -8.01 -8.80 -18.47
CA ARG A 231 -8.21 -10.11 -19.10
C ARG A 231 -9.60 -10.61 -18.71
N GLN A 232 -10.44 -10.86 -19.69
CA GLN A 232 -11.65 -11.65 -19.47
C GLN A 232 -11.25 -13.11 -19.36
N GLU A 233 -11.70 -13.77 -18.32
CA GLU A 233 -11.59 -15.23 -18.17
C GLU A 233 -12.61 -15.94 -19.07
#